data_fdf191771f8ccddb467bf30eb145604d
#
_entry.id   fdf191771f8ccddb467bf30eb145604d
#
_cell.length_a   1.000
_cell.length_b   1.000
_cell.length_c   1.000
_cell.angle_alpha   90.00
_cell.angle_beta   90.00
_cell.angle_gamma   90.00
#
_symmetry.space_group_name_H-M   'P 1'
#
loop_
_entity.id
_entity.type
_entity.pdbx_description
1 polymer ?
#
loop_
_entity_poly.entity_id
_entity_poly.type
_entity_poly.pdbx_seq_one_letter_code
_entity_poly.pdbx_strand_id
1 'polypeptide(L)'
;MLPGLTGVVPVVGAFLPAAGINPASFPEAEPSQVVEMIDGDTLDIEVSIVRRILNGHEMVMFGYNRQYPGPLIRAPKDATLVVRVRNEIELPTTIHWHGVRLDNEFDGVPGVTQEAIQRGESFVYEVHVPDAGMFWYHPHAREDVQQDLGLFGNLLVTSPNPSYYGPAHREEILVLDDILMDEQGVLPWGESAPTHALMGRFGNVMMVNGETNHQLSAKQGEVVRFFLTNVANSRTFNVTFGGAQVKLIASDVGRFEREAWVESVVIAPAERYVVDVRFEEPGTTLIANSIQAINHFRGEFYPHVDTLSIVTVSTETAAPGISDSFYSLRVHDEIAAELEPYRPHLNREPDYELEATVRVQDLPTPIVLAMEADTLFFPPMEWNDAMPVMNWLSTGDQVTWILKDRDTGAENNDIDWNFKVGDLVKIRIFNSPDSFHPMNHPIHIHGQRFLVTSMDGAENQNLVWKDTAIVPVGSSMDLLVEMSNPGEWMLHCHIAEHLSAGMMFSFTVQGQ
;
A
#
# COMPACT_ATOMS: atom_id res chain seq x y z
N MET A 1 -9.72 -28.37 -0.45
CA MET A 1 -9.20 -28.60 0.92
C MET A 1 -8.32 -29.83 0.86
N LEU A 2 -7.07 -29.73 1.30
CA LEU A 2 -6.19 -30.91 1.38
C LEU A 2 -6.77 -31.91 2.41
N PRO A 3 -6.81 -33.22 2.09
CA PRO A 3 -7.23 -34.23 3.04
C PRO A 3 -6.29 -34.18 4.27
N GLY A 4 -6.83 -33.95 5.47
CA GLY A 4 -6.06 -33.86 6.70
C GLY A 4 -6.05 -32.50 7.39
N LEU A 5 -6.52 -31.43 6.73
CA LEU A 5 -6.63 -30.10 7.35
C LEU A 5 -8.03 -29.79 7.90
N THR A 6 -9.00 -30.69 7.75
CA THR A 6 -10.37 -30.49 8.27
C THR A 6 -10.33 -30.41 9.80
N GLY A 7 -10.72 -29.26 10.35
CA GLY A 7 -10.77 -29.03 11.80
C GLY A 7 -9.44 -28.56 12.44
N VAL A 8 -8.39 -28.31 11.63
CA VAL A 8 -7.16 -27.65 12.12
C VAL A 8 -7.43 -26.16 12.19
N VAL A 9 -7.12 -25.56 13.33
CA VAL A 9 -7.27 -24.12 13.62
C VAL A 9 -5.90 -23.53 13.97
N PRO A 10 -5.69 -22.21 13.72
CA PRO A 10 -4.47 -21.52 14.14
C PRO A 10 -4.31 -21.57 15.66
N VAL A 11 -3.07 -21.54 16.13
CA VAL A 11 -2.77 -21.53 17.58
C VAL A 11 -3.16 -20.21 18.27
N VAL A 12 -3.30 -19.13 17.50
CA VAL A 12 -3.56 -17.76 18.00
C VAL A 12 -5.05 -17.42 18.19
N GLY A 13 -5.96 -18.39 18.02
CA GLY A 13 -7.39 -18.12 18.05
C GLY A 13 -7.91 -17.38 16.81
N ALA A 14 -9.21 -17.18 16.78
CA ALA A 14 -9.89 -16.50 15.66
C ALA A 14 -10.59 -15.23 16.16
N PHE A 15 -10.35 -14.12 15.46
CA PHE A 15 -10.98 -12.82 15.70
C PHE A 15 -11.96 -12.49 14.56
N LEU A 16 -13.16 -12.03 14.94
CA LEU A 16 -14.13 -11.39 14.07
C LEU A 16 -14.68 -10.15 14.79
N PRO A 17 -14.79 -9.00 14.13
CA PRO A 17 -15.31 -7.79 14.76
C PRO A 17 -16.76 -8.02 15.24
N ALA A 18 -17.07 -7.57 16.44
CA ALA A 18 -18.39 -7.70 17.08
C ALA A 18 -18.97 -9.14 17.03
N ALA A 19 -18.13 -10.15 17.26
CA ALA A 19 -18.51 -11.55 17.18
C ALA A 19 -19.79 -11.86 17.98
N GLY A 20 -20.77 -12.53 17.33
CA GLY A 20 -22.06 -12.89 17.94
C GLY A 20 -23.12 -11.76 17.93
N ILE A 21 -22.82 -10.59 17.43
CA ILE A 21 -23.76 -9.48 17.25
C ILE A 21 -24.31 -9.53 15.81
N ASN A 22 -25.60 -9.33 15.66
CA ASN A 22 -26.22 -9.27 14.33
C ASN A 22 -25.70 -8.07 13.55
N PRO A 23 -25.07 -8.24 12.36
CA PRO A 23 -24.56 -7.12 11.54
C PRO A 23 -25.63 -6.04 11.25
N ALA A 24 -26.91 -6.42 11.10
CA ALA A 24 -28.00 -5.49 10.87
C ALA A 24 -28.24 -4.48 12.01
N SER A 25 -27.62 -4.65 13.19
CA SER A 25 -27.68 -3.70 14.29
C SER A 25 -26.72 -2.50 14.11
N PHE A 26 -25.77 -2.59 13.17
CA PHE A 26 -24.82 -1.53 12.89
C PHE A 26 -25.27 -0.66 11.71
N PRO A 27 -24.89 0.62 11.66
CA PRO A 27 -25.17 1.47 10.52
C PRO A 27 -24.51 0.91 9.25
N GLU A 28 -25.16 1.10 8.11
CA GLU A 28 -24.58 0.79 6.81
C GLU A 28 -23.44 1.77 6.50
N ALA A 29 -22.37 1.27 5.92
CA ALA A 29 -21.25 2.11 5.51
C ALA A 29 -21.69 3.07 4.39
N GLU A 30 -21.26 4.32 4.50
CA GLU A 30 -21.45 5.34 3.48
C GLU A 30 -20.27 5.35 2.49
N PRO A 31 -20.48 5.74 1.23
CA PRO A 31 -19.38 5.97 0.30
C PRO A 31 -18.45 7.10 0.78
N SER A 32 -17.17 7.02 0.41
CA SER A 32 -16.19 8.07 0.68
C SER A 32 -16.65 9.42 0.15
N GLN A 33 -16.50 10.46 0.96
CA GLN A 33 -16.83 11.84 0.61
C GLN A 33 -15.57 12.70 0.60
N VAL A 34 -15.57 13.71 -0.27
CA VAL A 34 -14.46 14.67 -0.34
C VAL A 34 -14.61 15.71 0.77
N VAL A 35 -13.58 15.88 1.57
CA VAL A 35 -13.45 16.93 2.58
C VAL A 35 -12.38 17.90 2.12
N GLU A 36 -12.81 19.07 1.62
CA GLU A 36 -11.89 20.16 1.27
C GLU A 36 -11.43 20.86 2.55
N MET A 37 -10.13 20.99 2.74
CA MET A 37 -9.51 21.64 3.89
C MET A 37 -8.50 22.69 3.44
N ILE A 38 -8.35 23.72 4.23
CA ILE A 38 -7.30 24.74 4.09
C ILE A 38 -6.42 24.77 5.34
N ASP A 39 -5.35 25.54 5.29
CA ASP A 39 -4.43 25.70 6.44
C ASP A 39 -5.17 26.11 7.72
N GLY A 40 -4.94 25.38 8.79
CA GLY A 40 -5.56 25.56 10.12
C GLY A 40 -6.96 24.96 10.29
N ASP A 41 -7.52 24.35 9.26
CA ASP A 41 -8.83 23.70 9.36
C ASP A 41 -8.77 22.46 10.29
N THR A 42 -9.92 22.18 10.90
CA THR A 42 -10.09 21.02 11.78
C THR A 42 -11.06 20.01 11.20
N LEU A 43 -10.70 18.74 11.23
CA LEU A 43 -11.52 17.58 10.86
C LEU A 43 -11.69 16.66 12.08
N ASP A 44 -12.92 16.29 12.39
CA ASP A 44 -13.22 15.23 13.36
C ASP A 44 -13.35 13.90 12.63
N ILE A 45 -12.61 12.89 13.08
CA ILE A 45 -12.68 11.50 12.59
C ILE A 45 -13.12 10.60 13.74
N GLU A 46 -14.24 9.91 13.54
CA GLU A 46 -14.70 8.83 14.41
C GLU A 46 -14.34 7.48 13.78
N VAL A 47 -13.61 6.65 14.52
CA VAL A 47 -13.34 5.25 14.15
C VAL A 47 -14.49 4.42 14.68
N SER A 48 -15.31 3.85 13.82
CA SER A 48 -16.54 3.18 14.23
C SER A 48 -16.80 1.88 13.46
N ILE A 49 -17.69 1.07 14.02
CA ILE A 49 -18.16 -0.17 13.39
C ILE A 49 -19.24 0.18 12.36
N VAL A 50 -19.15 -0.44 11.19
CA VAL A 50 -20.12 -0.32 10.11
C VAL A 50 -20.55 -1.70 9.60
N ARG A 51 -21.71 -1.76 8.97
CA ARG A 51 -22.18 -2.92 8.22
C ARG A 51 -21.92 -2.70 6.74
N ARG A 52 -21.46 -3.75 6.07
CA ARG A 52 -21.38 -3.79 4.61
C ARG A 52 -22.01 -5.07 4.05
N ILE A 53 -22.45 -4.99 2.80
CA ILE A 53 -22.92 -6.16 2.06
C ILE A 53 -21.95 -6.37 0.89
N LEU A 54 -21.16 -7.45 0.94
CA LEU A 54 -20.24 -7.83 -0.12
C LEU A 54 -20.65 -9.20 -0.67
N ASN A 55 -20.86 -9.30 -1.97
CA ASN A 55 -21.30 -10.53 -2.64
C ASN A 55 -22.50 -11.22 -1.97
N GLY A 56 -23.42 -10.42 -1.39
CA GLY A 56 -24.64 -10.91 -0.73
C GLY A 56 -24.46 -11.33 0.73
N HIS A 57 -23.26 -11.24 1.30
CA HIS A 57 -22.98 -11.48 2.72
C HIS A 57 -23.00 -10.16 3.51
N GLU A 58 -23.81 -10.12 4.57
CA GLU A 58 -23.73 -9.02 5.54
C GLU A 58 -22.53 -9.23 6.46
N MET A 59 -21.67 -8.22 6.53
CA MET A 59 -20.43 -8.25 7.30
C MET A 59 -20.31 -7.04 8.22
N VAL A 60 -19.64 -7.25 9.35
CA VAL A 60 -19.20 -6.17 10.23
C VAL A 60 -17.80 -5.75 9.80
N MET A 61 -17.62 -4.47 9.55
CA MET A 61 -16.36 -3.85 9.16
C MET A 61 -16.14 -2.58 9.96
N PHE A 62 -15.03 -1.89 9.73
CA PHE A 62 -14.72 -0.62 10.33
C PHE A 62 -14.82 0.52 9.30
N GLY A 63 -14.93 1.74 9.77
CA GLY A 63 -14.96 2.91 8.91
C GLY A 63 -14.57 4.18 9.66
N TYR A 64 -13.94 5.10 8.95
CA TYR A 64 -13.74 6.46 9.40
C TYR A 64 -14.98 7.30 9.07
N ASN A 65 -15.60 7.90 10.07
CA ASN A 65 -16.86 8.65 9.91
C ASN A 65 -17.97 7.84 9.22
N ARG A 66 -18.03 6.53 9.49
CA ARG A 66 -18.93 5.54 8.86
C ARG A 66 -18.75 5.39 7.35
N GLN A 67 -17.71 5.93 6.76
CA GLN A 67 -17.42 5.83 5.35
C GLN A 67 -16.47 4.65 5.08
N TYR A 68 -16.62 4.02 3.90
CA TYR A 68 -15.75 2.97 3.39
C TYR A 68 -15.57 3.13 1.86
N PRO A 69 -14.39 3.47 1.37
CA PRO A 69 -13.23 4.00 2.13
C PRO A 69 -13.56 5.18 3.02
N GLY A 70 -12.69 5.53 3.95
CA GLY A 70 -12.79 6.74 4.76
C GLY A 70 -12.79 8.02 3.90
N PRO A 71 -12.99 9.21 4.48
CA PRO A 71 -13.03 10.48 3.76
C PRO A 71 -11.80 10.69 2.86
N LEU A 72 -12.02 11.19 1.65
CA LEU A 72 -10.97 11.77 0.84
C LEU A 72 -10.67 13.18 1.34
N ILE A 73 -9.57 13.37 2.05
CA ILE A 73 -9.12 14.68 2.48
C ILE A 73 -8.39 15.35 1.30
N ARG A 74 -8.77 16.59 0.96
CA ARG A 74 -8.07 17.39 -0.05
C ARG A 74 -7.58 18.67 0.58
N ALA A 75 -6.27 18.93 0.49
CA ALA A 75 -5.64 20.10 1.10
C ALA A 75 -4.58 20.72 0.17
N PRO A 76 -4.30 22.02 0.26
CA PRO A 76 -3.19 22.61 -0.47
C PRO A 76 -1.85 22.23 0.17
N LYS A 77 -0.80 22.12 -0.66
CA LYS A 77 0.57 21.98 -0.20
C LYS A 77 0.92 23.08 0.81
N ASP A 78 1.75 22.72 1.81
CA ASP A 78 2.22 23.56 2.91
C ASP A 78 1.13 23.93 3.94
N ALA A 79 -0.07 23.33 3.87
CA ALA A 79 -1.09 23.45 4.91
C ALA A 79 -0.75 22.59 6.13
N THR A 80 -1.23 23.01 7.30
CA THR A 80 -1.27 22.22 8.54
C THR A 80 -2.73 21.97 8.90
N LEU A 81 -3.11 20.69 8.93
CA LEU A 81 -4.47 20.24 9.23
C LEU A 81 -4.54 19.75 10.67
N VAL A 82 -5.61 20.10 11.38
CA VAL A 82 -5.86 19.58 12.73
C VAL A 82 -6.88 18.45 12.62
N VAL A 83 -6.47 17.21 12.90
CA VAL A 83 -7.37 16.05 12.83
C VAL A 83 -7.56 15.47 14.22
N ARG A 84 -8.80 15.53 14.70
CA ARG A 84 -9.20 14.97 16.01
C ARG A 84 -9.81 13.61 15.81
N VAL A 85 -9.12 12.57 16.26
CA VAL A 85 -9.53 11.17 16.11
C VAL A 85 -10.10 10.67 17.42
N ARG A 86 -11.30 10.04 17.33
CA ARG A 86 -11.96 9.36 18.44
C ARG A 86 -12.15 7.89 18.12
N ASN A 87 -11.71 7.01 19.00
CA ASN A 87 -11.86 5.58 18.84
C ASN A 87 -13.16 5.07 19.50
N GLU A 88 -14.08 4.49 18.72
CA GLU A 88 -15.31 3.85 19.22
C GLU A 88 -15.31 2.32 18.98
N ILE A 89 -14.26 1.74 18.35
CA ILE A 89 -14.12 0.29 18.19
C ILE A 89 -13.47 -0.37 19.42
N GLU A 90 -13.57 -1.69 19.50
CA GLU A 90 -13.03 -2.46 20.64
C GLU A 90 -11.50 -2.63 20.61
N LEU A 91 -10.88 -2.48 19.43
CA LEU A 91 -9.43 -2.54 19.28
C LEU A 91 -8.79 -1.19 19.55
N PRO A 92 -7.62 -1.13 20.21
CA PRO A 92 -6.79 0.07 20.22
C PRO A 92 -6.38 0.44 18.80
N THR A 93 -6.34 1.74 18.48
CA THR A 93 -6.02 2.21 17.13
C THR A 93 -5.12 3.45 17.14
N THR A 94 -4.59 3.80 15.99
CA THR A 94 -3.93 5.08 15.70
C THR A 94 -4.27 5.49 14.28
N ILE A 95 -3.81 6.66 13.83
CA ILE A 95 -3.73 7.01 12.41
C ILE A 95 -2.29 7.35 12.07
N HIS A 96 -1.71 6.58 11.16
CA HIS A 96 -0.48 6.91 10.46
C HIS A 96 -0.80 7.66 9.17
N TRP A 97 -0.07 8.74 8.91
CA TRP A 97 -0.21 9.59 7.72
C TRP A 97 0.85 9.18 6.70
N HIS A 98 0.56 8.12 5.98
CA HIS A 98 1.51 7.41 5.14
C HIS A 98 2.14 8.31 4.07
N GLY A 99 3.47 8.39 4.12
CA GLY A 99 4.30 9.16 3.18
C GLY A 99 4.39 10.66 3.48
N VAL A 100 3.66 11.16 4.46
CA VAL A 100 3.70 12.57 4.86
C VAL A 100 4.92 12.82 5.77
N ARG A 101 5.72 13.84 5.47
CA ARG A 101 6.86 14.27 6.29
C ARG A 101 6.41 15.30 7.34
N LEU A 102 5.56 14.87 8.25
CA LEU A 102 5.01 15.68 9.35
C LEU A 102 5.92 15.63 10.58
N ASP A 103 5.58 16.39 11.62
CA ASP A 103 6.29 16.32 12.90
C ASP A 103 6.14 14.92 13.51
N ASN A 104 7.26 14.35 13.99
CA ASN A 104 7.36 12.95 14.41
C ASN A 104 6.33 12.53 15.47
N GLU A 105 5.95 13.43 16.40
CA GLU A 105 4.94 13.14 17.41
C GLU A 105 3.55 12.81 16.85
N PHE A 106 3.28 13.12 15.55
CA PHE A 106 2.02 12.87 14.88
C PHE A 106 2.09 11.72 13.85
N ASP A 107 3.19 10.97 13.80
CA ASP A 107 3.38 9.86 12.87
C ASP A 107 2.40 8.68 13.11
N GLY A 108 1.87 8.56 14.31
CA GLY A 108 0.80 7.61 14.61
C GLY A 108 1.27 6.17 14.88
N VAL A 109 2.52 5.96 15.25
CA VAL A 109 3.09 4.63 15.52
C VAL A 109 3.04 4.29 17.02
N PRO A 110 2.26 3.27 17.44
CA PRO A 110 2.18 2.87 18.84
C PRO A 110 3.53 2.42 19.42
N GLY A 111 3.85 2.96 20.59
CA GLY A 111 5.08 2.61 21.30
C GLY A 111 6.36 3.29 20.76
N VAL A 112 6.26 4.03 19.65
CA VAL A 112 7.34 4.85 19.10
C VAL A 112 7.01 6.33 19.25
N THR A 113 5.94 6.80 18.64
CA THR A 113 5.57 8.23 18.64
C THR A 113 4.39 8.56 19.53
N GLN A 114 3.55 7.58 19.86
CA GLN A 114 2.40 7.76 20.75
C GLN A 114 1.95 6.44 21.39
N GLU A 115 1.06 6.53 22.36
CA GLU A 115 0.27 5.38 22.81
C GLU A 115 -0.93 5.16 21.90
N ALA A 116 -1.36 3.90 21.76
CA ALA A 116 -2.56 3.57 20.99
C ALA A 116 -3.82 4.14 21.66
N ILE A 117 -4.71 4.74 20.87
CA ILE A 117 -5.97 5.34 21.30
C ILE A 117 -6.92 4.22 21.71
N GLN A 118 -7.23 4.11 23.01
CA GLN A 118 -8.16 3.11 23.52
C GLN A 118 -9.60 3.48 23.17
N ARG A 119 -10.53 2.50 23.23
CA ARG A 119 -11.94 2.77 23.01
C ARG A 119 -12.46 3.88 23.93
N GLY A 120 -13.11 4.87 23.34
CA GLY A 120 -13.64 6.06 24.03
C GLY A 120 -12.63 7.19 24.23
N GLU A 121 -11.35 6.96 23.90
CA GLU A 121 -10.31 7.99 23.93
C GLU A 121 -10.20 8.73 22.60
N SER A 122 -9.44 9.83 22.63
CA SER A 122 -9.19 10.67 21.45
C SER A 122 -7.74 11.12 21.42
N PHE A 123 -7.22 11.36 20.20
CA PHE A 123 -5.93 11.97 19.95
C PHE A 123 -6.07 13.09 18.91
N VAL A 124 -5.22 14.11 18.98
CA VAL A 124 -5.22 15.23 18.04
C VAL A 124 -3.91 15.21 17.26
N TYR A 125 -4.02 15.09 15.95
CA TYR A 125 -2.89 15.17 15.02
C TYR A 125 -2.81 16.55 14.39
N GLU A 126 -1.59 17.12 14.32
CA GLU A 126 -1.28 18.30 13.51
C GLU A 126 -0.53 17.83 12.25
N VAL A 127 -1.23 17.75 11.14
CA VAL A 127 -0.73 17.14 9.90
C VAL A 127 -0.25 18.23 8.97
N HIS A 128 1.04 18.55 9.02
CA HIS A 128 1.68 19.42 8.05
C HIS A 128 1.96 18.65 6.75
N VAL A 129 1.57 19.18 5.59
CA VAL A 129 1.67 18.52 4.28
C VAL A 129 2.63 19.24 3.34
N PRO A 130 3.96 19.04 3.47
CA PRO A 130 4.98 19.81 2.75
C PRO A 130 5.15 19.43 1.28
N ASP A 131 4.60 18.31 0.84
CA ASP A 131 4.76 17.77 -0.52
C ASP A 131 3.41 17.62 -1.21
N ALA A 132 3.36 17.93 -2.53
CA ALA A 132 2.17 17.70 -3.34
C ALA A 132 2.17 16.28 -3.90
N GLY A 133 1.06 15.57 -3.80
CA GLY A 133 0.93 14.18 -4.26
C GLY A 133 -0.31 13.50 -3.73
N MET A 134 -0.39 12.19 -3.95
CA MET A 134 -1.42 11.34 -3.38
C MET A 134 -0.83 10.58 -2.20
N PHE A 135 -1.33 10.89 -1.01
CA PHE A 135 -1.04 10.23 0.25
C PHE A 135 -2.26 9.45 0.71
N TRP A 136 -2.11 8.70 1.78
CA TRP A 136 -3.22 7.99 2.41
C TRP A 136 -3.01 7.90 3.92
N TYR A 137 -4.02 7.47 4.65
CA TYR A 137 -3.94 7.31 6.09
C TYR A 137 -4.61 6.02 6.52
N HIS A 138 -4.01 5.35 7.49
CA HIS A 138 -4.43 4.04 7.99
C HIS A 138 -3.94 3.82 9.44
N PRO A 139 -4.47 2.84 10.20
CA PRO A 139 -3.95 2.54 11.53
C PRO A 139 -2.55 1.92 11.47
N HIS A 140 -1.75 2.13 12.50
CA HIS A 140 -0.48 1.43 12.72
C HIS A 140 -0.53 0.48 13.94
N ALA A 141 -1.74 -0.04 14.25
CA ALA A 141 -2.02 -0.98 15.32
C ALA A 141 -2.83 -2.14 14.75
N ARG A 142 -2.25 -3.37 14.71
CA ARG A 142 -2.90 -4.53 14.09
C ARG A 142 -3.40 -4.20 12.68
N GLU A 143 -2.50 -3.72 11.84
CA GLU A 143 -2.79 -3.37 10.44
C GLU A 143 -3.39 -4.57 9.70
N ASP A 144 -2.88 -5.78 9.98
CA ASP A 144 -3.39 -7.04 9.43
C ASP A 144 -4.91 -7.21 9.60
N VAL A 145 -5.49 -6.60 10.63
CA VAL A 145 -6.93 -6.62 10.93
C VAL A 145 -7.61 -5.33 10.54
N GLN A 146 -7.08 -4.19 11.02
CA GLN A 146 -7.81 -2.94 10.98
C GLN A 146 -7.83 -2.32 9.57
N GLN A 147 -6.75 -2.45 8.82
CA GLN A 147 -6.67 -2.03 7.43
C GLN A 147 -7.57 -2.91 6.55
N ASP A 148 -7.45 -4.25 6.65
CA ASP A 148 -8.28 -5.21 5.90
C ASP A 148 -9.79 -5.06 6.21
N LEU A 149 -10.13 -4.57 7.42
CA LEU A 149 -11.51 -4.25 7.81
C LEU A 149 -11.98 -2.86 7.37
N GLY A 150 -11.13 -2.03 6.73
CA GLY A 150 -11.55 -0.79 6.08
C GLY A 150 -11.10 0.51 6.73
N LEU A 151 -10.18 0.48 7.69
CA LEU A 151 -9.63 1.71 8.24
C LEU A 151 -8.53 2.27 7.33
N PHE A 152 -8.93 2.88 6.24
CA PHE A 152 -8.06 3.62 5.33
C PHE A 152 -8.82 4.76 4.63
N GLY A 153 -8.10 5.79 4.23
CA GLY A 153 -8.62 6.88 3.41
C GLY A 153 -7.48 7.63 2.71
N ASN A 154 -7.81 8.38 1.67
CA ASN A 154 -6.82 9.11 0.88
C ASN A 154 -6.69 10.57 1.33
N LEU A 155 -5.47 11.11 1.18
CA LEU A 155 -5.13 12.50 1.36
C LEU A 155 -4.50 13.02 0.06
N LEU A 156 -5.23 13.83 -0.70
CA LEU A 156 -4.73 14.48 -1.92
C LEU A 156 -4.20 15.87 -1.58
N VAL A 157 -2.90 16.04 -1.67
CA VAL A 157 -2.25 17.34 -1.48
C VAL A 157 -2.02 18.02 -2.82
N THR A 158 -2.71 19.14 -3.03
CA THR A 158 -2.69 19.86 -4.30
C THR A 158 -1.55 20.88 -4.38
N SER A 159 -0.88 20.91 -5.54
CA SER A 159 0.14 21.92 -5.82
C SER A 159 -0.47 23.29 -6.06
N PRO A 160 0.14 24.38 -5.59
CA PRO A 160 -0.28 25.73 -5.96
C PRO A 160 -0.05 26.07 -7.44
N ASN A 161 0.73 25.26 -8.16
CA ASN A 161 0.96 25.42 -9.59
C ASN A 161 -0.19 24.76 -10.38
N PRO A 162 -1.06 25.52 -11.06
CA PRO A 162 -2.18 24.96 -11.83
C PRO A 162 -1.75 24.10 -13.02
N SER A 163 -0.48 24.21 -13.43
CA SER A 163 0.13 23.41 -14.50
C SER A 163 0.93 22.23 -13.96
N TYR A 164 0.76 21.90 -12.69
CA TYR A 164 1.48 20.78 -12.04
C TYR A 164 1.27 19.50 -12.83
N TYR A 165 0.04 19.12 -13.06
CA TYR A 165 -0.30 18.06 -14.03
C TYR A 165 -0.65 18.65 -15.39
N GLY A 166 -0.53 17.83 -16.46
CA GLY A 166 -1.03 18.18 -17.78
C GLY A 166 -2.57 18.30 -17.83
N PRO A 167 -3.15 18.74 -18.94
CA PRO A 167 -4.60 18.75 -19.08
C PRO A 167 -5.20 17.35 -19.06
N ALA A 168 -6.27 17.17 -18.29
CA ALA A 168 -7.16 16.02 -18.31
C ALA A 168 -8.61 16.51 -18.33
N HIS A 169 -9.55 15.72 -18.81
CA HIS A 169 -10.96 16.11 -18.81
C HIS A 169 -11.58 15.99 -17.41
N ARG A 170 -11.13 15.00 -16.65
CA ARG A 170 -11.52 14.78 -15.25
C ARG A 170 -10.50 13.95 -14.50
N GLU A 171 -10.65 13.89 -13.20
CA GLU A 171 -9.84 13.12 -12.27
C GLU A 171 -10.71 12.06 -11.60
N GLU A 172 -10.14 10.86 -11.43
CA GLU A 172 -10.73 9.74 -10.72
C GLU A 172 -9.76 9.19 -9.69
N ILE A 173 -10.24 8.89 -8.51
CA ILE A 173 -9.43 8.27 -7.45
C ILE A 173 -9.89 6.83 -7.31
N LEU A 174 -8.96 5.89 -7.50
CA LEU A 174 -9.21 4.46 -7.37
C LEU A 174 -8.38 3.92 -6.20
N VAL A 175 -9.08 3.55 -5.14
CA VAL A 175 -8.52 2.79 -4.02
C VAL A 175 -8.66 1.32 -4.36
N LEU A 176 -7.53 0.66 -4.57
CA LEU A 176 -7.45 -0.76 -4.92
C LEU A 176 -7.30 -1.58 -3.65
N ASP A 177 -8.13 -2.61 -3.53
CA ASP A 177 -8.20 -3.44 -2.34
C ASP A 177 -8.64 -4.86 -2.69
N ASP A 178 -8.48 -5.80 -1.77
CA ASP A 178 -9.08 -7.13 -1.85
C ASP A 178 -9.46 -7.63 -0.46
N ILE A 179 -10.38 -8.58 -0.38
CA ILE A 179 -10.80 -9.20 0.87
C ILE A 179 -10.93 -10.72 0.71
N LEU A 180 -10.54 -11.46 1.75
CA LEU A 180 -10.60 -12.92 1.74
C LEU A 180 -11.91 -13.42 2.33
N MET A 181 -12.73 -14.08 1.50
CA MET A 181 -14.06 -14.57 1.84
C MET A 181 -14.24 -16.04 1.49
N ASP A 182 -15.15 -16.69 2.20
CA ASP A 182 -15.68 -18.01 1.85
C ASP A 182 -17.22 -17.99 1.73
N GLU A 183 -17.84 -19.16 1.69
CA GLU A 183 -19.32 -19.30 1.60
C GLU A 183 -20.05 -18.76 2.84
N GLN A 184 -19.36 -18.51 3.95
CA GLN A 184 -19.93 -18.01 5.21
C GLN A 184 -19.70 -16.51 5.40
N GLY A 185 -18.87 -15.88 4.58
CA GLY A 185 -18.50 -14.47 4.63
C GLY A 185 -17.00 -14.27 4.71
N VAL A 186 -16.55 -13.24 5.41
CA VAL A 186 -15.12 -12.96 5.57
C VAL A 186 -14.46 -14.04 6.46
N LEU A 187 -13.28 -14.50 6.05
CA LEU A 187 -12.47 -15.36 6.91
C LEU A 187 -12.01 -14.57 8.14
N PRO A 188 -12.00 -15.19 9.35
CA PRO A 188 -11.51 -14.51 10.54
C PRO A 188 -10.02 -14.18 10.44
N TRP A 189 -9.56 -13.30 11.31
CA TRP A 189 -8.13 -12.99 11.55
C TRP A 189 -7.64 -13.72 12.77
N GLY A 190 -6.35 -13.69 13.05
CA GLY A 190 -5.81 -14.15 14.32
C GLY A 190 -6.13 -13.17 15.45
N GLU A 191 -6.52 -13.71 16.63
CA GLU A 191 -6.90 -12.89 17.79
C GLU A 191 -5.69 -12.13 18.38
N SER A 192 -4.60 -12.83 18.67
CA SER A 192 -3.42 -12.29 19.36
C SER A 192 -2.21 -12.01 18.44
N ALA A 193 -2.17 -12.63 17.27
CA ALA A 193 -1.12 -12.46 16.27
C ALA A 193 -1.68 -12.67 14.86
N PRO A 194 -1.04 -12.19 13.79
CA PRO A 194 -1.52 -12.40 12.44
C PRO A 194 -1.56 -13.88 12.08
N THR A 195 -2.59 -14.27 11.34
CA THR A 195 -2.62 -15.49 10.52
C THR A 195 -2.19 -15.14 9.11
N HIS A 196 -1.95 -16.11 8.24
CA HIS A 196 -1.37 -15.89 6.90
C HIS A 196 0.01 -15.21 6.97
N ALA A 197 0.71 -15.36 8.09
CA ALA A 197 1.95 -14.63 8.35
C ALA A 197 3.09 -15.01 7.40
N LEU A 198 3.05 -16.20 6.78
CA LEU A 198 4.10 -16.64 5.87
C LEU A 198 3.99 -16.02 4.47
N MET A 199 2.79 -15.95 3.91
CA MET A 199 2.56 -15.44 2.54
C MET A 199 1.86 -14.07 2.53
N GLY A 200 1.25 -13.68 3.64
CA GLY A 200 0.32 -12.58 3.67
C GLY A 200 -1.12 -12.99 3.33
N ARG A 201 -2.07 -12.13 3.62
CA ARG A 201 -3.50 -12.38 3.45
C ARG A 201 -3.97 -11.82 2.10
N PHE A 202 -3.94 -12.67 1.06
CA PHE A 202 -4.47 -12.33 -0.25
C PHE A 202 -5.98 -12.53 -0.28
N GLY A 203 -6.73 -11.49 -0.61
CA GLY A 203 -8.16 -11.57 -0.87
C GLY A 203 -8.48 -12.36 -2.14
N ASN A 204 -9.70 -12.89 -2.21
CA ASN A 204 -10.24 -13.52 -3.41
C ASN A 204 -11.42 -12.72 -4.00
N VAL A 205 -11.75 -11.60 -3.41
CA VAL A 205 -12.75 -10.64 -3.87
C VAL A 205 -12.08 -9.27 -4.05
N MET A 206 -11.93 -8.84 -5.31
CA MET A 206 -11.33 -7.54 -5.63
C MET A 206 -12.32 -6.42 -5.35
N MET A 207 -11.82 -5.30 -4.86
CA MET A 207 -12.58 -4.09 -4.61
C MET A 207 -11.91 -2.86 -5.21
N VAL A 208 -12.71 -1.95 -5.70
CA VAL A 208 -12.29 -0.59 -6.07
C VAL A 208 -13.21 0.40 -5.37
N ASN A 209 -12.63 1.33 -4.61
CA ASN A 209 -13.39 2.26 -3.77
C ASN A 209 -14.40 1.55 -2.85
N GLY A 210 -14.05 0.34 -2.43
CA GLY A 210 -14.89 -0.53 -1.62
C GLY A 210 -15.98 -1.29 -2.37
N GLU A 211 -16.12 -1.16 -3.68
CA GLU A 211 -17.14 -1.82 -4.49
C GLU A 211 -16.57 -3.02 -5.25
N THR A 212 -17.30 -4.15 -5.24
CA THR A 212 -16.91 -5.39 -5.94
C THR A 212 -17.29 -5.38 -7.43
N ASN A 213 -18.10 -4.42 -7.86
CA ASN A 213 -18.60 -4.27 -9.22
C ASN A 213 -18.48 -2.82 -9.71
N HIS A 214 -17.37 -2.18 -9.40
CA HIS A 214 -17.12 -0.78 -9.73
C HIS A 214 -17.29 -0.50 -11.22
N GLN A 215 -17.97 0.59 -11.55
CA GLN A 215 -18.28 0.99 -12.93
C GLN A 215 -17.91 2.44 -13.18
N LEU A 216 -17.37 2.69 -14.36
CA LEU A 216 -17.04 4.02 -14.86
C LEU A 216 -17.67 4.25 -16.23
N SER A 217 -17.93 5.49 -16.56
CA SER A 217 -18.28 5.91 -17.91
C SER A 217 -17.23 6.85 -18.45
N ALA A 218 -16.97 6.78 -19.75
CA ALA A 218 -16.08 7.71 -20.46
C ALA A 218 -16.69 8.10 -21.79
N LYS A 219 -16.20 9.20 -22.37
CA LYS A 219 -16.51 9.61 -23.75
C LYS A 219 -15.37 9.19 -24.67
N GLN A 220 -15.67 9.06 -25.96
CA GLN A 220 -14.65 8.79 -26.95
C GLN A 220 -13.60 9.92 -26.98
N GLY A 221 -12.32 9.56 -26.86
CA GLY A 221 -11.19 10.48 -26.79
C GLY A 221 -11.03 11.19 -25.43
N GLU A 222 -11.79 10.80 -24.42
CA GLU A 222 -11.65 11.35 -23.06
C GLU A 222 -10.32 10.93 -22.45
N VAL A 223 -9.62 11.91 -21.87
CA VAL A 223 -8.45 11.68 -21.03
C VAL A 223 -8.88 11.78 -19.58
N VAL A 224 -8.78 10.68 -18.87
CA VAL A 224 -9.08 10.59 -17.43
C VAL A 224 -7.77 10.45 -16.67
N ARG A 225 -7.54 11.31 -15.68
CA ARG A 225 -6.44 11.16 -14.74
C ARG A 225 -6.87 10.27 -13.61
N PHE A 226 -6.18 9.15 -13.46
CA PHE A 226 -6.38 8.25 -12.33
C PHE A 226 -5.31 8.46 -11.28
N PHE A 227 -5.75 8.63 -10.04
CA PHE A 227 -4.92 8.51 -8.84
C PHE A 227 -5.17 7.12 -8.27
N LEU A 228 -4.17 6.27 -8.32
CA LEU A 228 -4.23 4.89 -7.86
C LEU A 228 -3.58 4.80 -6.48
N THR A 229 -4.25 4.18 -5.52
CA THR A 229 -3.71 3.84 -4.19
C THR A 229 -3.97 2.35 -3.95
N ASN A 230 -2.95 1.58 -3.62
CA ASN A 230 -3.10 0.19 -3.21
C ASN A 230 -3.15 0.12 -1.68
N VAL A 231 -4.30 -0.25 -1.13
CA VAL A 231 -4.53 -0.41 0.32
C VAL A 231 -4.70 -1.87 0.73
N ALA A 232 -4.55 -2.83 -0.19
CA ALA A 232 -4.60 -4.25 0.14
C ALA A 232 -3.46 -4.64 1.09
N ASN A 233 -3.74 -5.54 2.01
CA ASN A 233 -2.75 -6.00 3.00
C ASN A 233 -1.49 -6.61 2.35
N SER A 234 -1.67 -7.40 1.28
CA SER A 234 -0.57 -8.19 0.72
C SER A 234 -0.45 -8.11 -0.80
N ARG A 235 -1.58 -7.86 -1.50
CA ARG A 235 -1.63 -7.98 -2.96
C ARG A 235 -0.92 -6.85 -3.67
N THR A 236 0.04 -7.19 -4.51
CA THR A 236 0.52 -6.33 -5.59
C THR A 236 -0.42 -6.47 -6.78
N PHE A 237 -0.89 -5.36 -7.34
CA PHE A 237 -1.68 -5.35 -8.57
C PHE A 237 -0.81 -5.04 -9.79
N ASN A 238 -1.15 -5.62 -10.94
CA ASN A 238 -0.66 -5.17 -12.25
C ASN A 238 -1.85 -4.60 -13.03
N VAL A 239 -2.05 -3.29 -12.89
CA VAL A 239 -3.23 -2.59 -13.40
C VAL A 239 -3.11 -2.31 -14.88
N THR A 240 -4.05 -2.82 -15.67
CA THR A 240 -4.18 -2.58 -17.11
C THR A 240 -5.49 -1.86 -17.43
N PHE A 241 -5.53 -1.12 -18.53
CA PHE A 241 -6.67 -0.26 -18.92
C PHE A 241 -7.28 -0.69 -20.27
N GLY A 242 -7.44 -1.99 -20.47
CA GLY A 242 -8.17 -2.55 -21.62
C GLY A 242 -7.65 -2.12 -23.00
N GLY A 243 -6.34 -1.95 -23.13
CA GLY A 243 -5.69 -1.53 -24.38
C GLY A 243 -5.74 -0.02 -24.65
N ALA A 244 -6.29 0.78 -23.74
CA ALA A 244 -6.16 2.24 -23.79
C ALA A 244 -4.70 2.67 -23.61
N GLN A 245 -4.34 3.84 -24.17
CA GLN A 245 -3.02 4.40 -23.96
C GLN A 245 -2.89 4.98 -22.55
N VAL A 246 -1.83 4.61 -21.86
CA VAL A 246 -1.56 4.98 -20.47
C VAL A 246 -0.27 5.77 -20.39
N LYS A 247 -0.35 6.97 -19.82
CA LYS A 247 0.78 7.84 -19.57
C LYS A 247 1.06 7.95 -18.08
N LEU A 248 2.20 7.46 -17.64
CA LEU A 248 2.69 7.55 -16.26
C LEU A 248 3.19 8.97 -15.97
N ILE A 249 2.73 9.57 -14.88
CA ILE A 249 2.97 10.98 -14.54
C ILE A 249 3.67 11.13 -13.20
N ALA A 250 3.16 10.46 -12.16
CA ALA A 250 3.60 10.65 -10.78
C ALA A 250 3.57 9.32 -10.01
N SER A 251 4.27 9.30 -8.90
CA SER A 251 4.21 8.27 -7.89
C SER A 251 4.03 8.92 -6.52
N ASP A 252 4.24 8.21 -5.45
CA ASP A 252 4.01 8.54 -4.05
C ASP A 252 4.16 10.03 -3.69
N VAL A 253 5.37 10.58 -3.80
CA VAL A 253 5.71 11.93 -3.35
C VAL A 253 6.03 12.86 -4.54
N GLY A 254 5.14 12.90 -5.53
CA GLY A 254 5.25 13.85 -6.63
C GLY A 254 5.47 13.24 -8.01
N ARG A 255 5.89 14.08 -8.97
CA ARG A 255 6.01 13.73 -10.37
C ARG A 255 7.36 13.10 -10.71
N PHE A 256 7.35 12.22 -11.73
CA PHE A 256 8.58 11.79 -12.38
C PHE A 256 9.29 12.95 -13.08
N GLU A 257 10.58 12.84 -13.31
CA GLU A 257 11.32 13.82 -14.14
C GLU A 257 10.75 13.93 -15.54
N ARG A 258 10.21 12.81 -16.06
CA ARG A 258 9.61 12.73 -17.39
C ARG A 258 8.36 11.85 -17.35
N GLU A 259 7.33 12.28 -18.04
CA GLU A 259 6.19 11.42 -18.34
C GLU A 259 6.63 10.27 -19.27
N ALA A 260 6.02 9.12 -19.14
CA ALA A 260 6.37 7.92 -19.92
C ALA A 260 5.12 7.15 -20.33
N TRP A 261 5.16 6.53 -21.51
CA TRP A 261 4.14 5.55 -21.91
C TRP A 261 4.40 4.23 -21.19
N VAL A 262 3.33 3.63 -20.64
CA VAL A 262 3.37 2.32 -19.99
C VAL A 262 2.22 1.45 -20.48
N GLU A 263 2.40 0.14 -20.45
CA GLU A 263 1.35 -0.81 -20.80
C GLU A 263 0.48 -1.16 -19.59
N SER A 264 1.08 -1.13 -18.41
CA SER A 264 0.43 -1.42 -17.13
C SER A 264 1.14 -0.70 -16.00
N VAL A 265 0.52 -0.67 -14.82
CA VAL A 265 1.12 -0.14 -13.59
C VAL A 265 1.19 -1.27 -12.56
N VAL A 266 2.40 -1.69 -12.22
CA VAL A 266 2.63 -2.56 -11.06
C VAL A 266 2.60 -1.67 -9.82
N ILE A 267 1.68 -1.96 -8.91
CA ILE A 267 1.45 -1.18 -7.70
C ILE A 267 1.38 -2.10 -6.49
N ALA A 268 2.42 -2.06 -5.67
CA ALA A 268 2.53 -2.86 -4.46
C ALA A 268 1.70 -2.24 -3.30
N PRO A 269 1.44 -2.99 -2.21
CA PRO A 269 0.82 -2.42 -1.02
C PRO A 269 1.46 -1.10 -0.61
N ALA A 270 0.63 -0.10 -0.34
CA ALA A 270 0.97 1.28 0.02
C ALA A 270 1.55 2.17 -1.08
N GLU A 271 1.93 1.66 -2.23
CA GLU A 271 2.33 2.52 -3.34
C GLU A 271 1.15 3.31 -3.93
N ARG A 272 1.47 4.48 -4.49
CA ARG A 272 0.50 5.32 -5.21
C ARG A 272 1.10 5.70 -6.57
N TYR A 273 0.24 5.77 -7.58
CA TYR A 273 0.62 6.22 -8.92
C TYR A 273 -0.42 7.16 -9.52
N VAL A 274 0.02 8.07 -10.36
CA VAL A 274 -0.87 8.93 -11.14
C VAL A 274 -0.63 8.65 -12.62
N VAL A 275 -1.71 8.32 -13.32
CA VAL A 275 -1.68 8.05 -14.76
C VAL A 275 -2.77 8.82 -15.50
N ASP A 276 -2.48 9.30 -16.70
CA ASP A 276 -3.48 9.77 -17.64
C ASP A 276 -3.81 8.65 -18.64
N VAL A 277 -5.09 8.32 -18.75
CA VAL A 277 -5.58 7.26 -19.64
C VAL A 277 -6.54 7.86 -20.67
N ARG A 278 -6.33 7.54 -21.96
CA ARG A 278 -7.18 8.02 -23.02
C ARG A 278 -8.03 6.87 -23.60
N PHE A 279 -9.35 7.02 -23.54
CA PHE A 279 -10.32 6.06 -24.03
C PHE A 279 -10.73 6.40 -25.48
N GLU A 280 -10.19 5.69 -26.47
CA GLU A 280 -10.42 6.00 -27.91
C GLU A 280 -11.62 5.26 -28.49
N GLU A 281 -11.81 4.00 -28.13
CA GLU A 281 -12.77 3.11 -28.78
C GLU A 281 -14.08 3.04 -28.00
N PRO A 282 -15.23 3.43 -28.60
CA PRO A 282 -16.53 3.24 -27.99
C PRO A 282 -16.83 1.76 -27.73
N GLY A 283 -17.49 1.49 -26.61
CA GLY A 283 -17.83 0.13 -26.19
C GLY A 283 -17.55 -0.11 -24.72
N THR A 284 -17.42 -1.37 -24.33
CA THR A 284 -17.07 -1.76 -22.97
C THR A 284 -15.62 -2.21 -22.92
N THR A 285 -14.86 -1.66 -22.00
CA THR A 285 -13.49 -2.07 -21.71
C THR A 285 -13.32 -2.26 -20.20
N LEU A 286 -12.18 -2.84 -19.76
CA LEU A 286 -11.93 -3.16 -18.36
C LEU A 286 -10.70 -2.42 -17.84
N ILE A 287 -10.78 -1.96 -16.61
CA ILE A 287 -9.60 -1.79 -15.76
C ILE A 287 -9.44 -3.12 -15.03
N ALA A 288 -8.29 -3.76 -15.15
CA ALA A 288 -8.10 -5.12 -14.66
C ALA A 288 -6.74 -5.32 -13.99
N ASN A 289 -6.69 -6.23 -13.03
CA ASN A 289 -5.46 -6.81 -12.53
C ASN A 289 -5.08 -7.96 -13.46
N SER A 290 -4.04 -7.78 -14.26
CA SER A 290 -3.59 -8.75 -15.27
C SER A 290 -2.25 -9.33 -14.87
N ILE A 291 -2.24 -10.56 -14.38
CA ILE A 291 -1.08 -11.18 -13.74
C ILE A 291 -0.71 -12.52 -14.37
N GLN A 292 0.48 -12.99 -14.05
CA GLN A 292 0.98 -14.33 -14.35
C GLN A 292 0.94 -15.15 -13.05
N ALA A 293 -0.19 -15.80 -12.78
CA ALA A 293 -0.39 -16.64 -11.60
C ALA A 293 0.38 -17.97 -11.73
N ILE A 294 0.67 -18.60 -10.63
CA ILE A 294 1.32 -19.91 -10.57
C ILE A 294 0.41 -20.95 -9.91
N ASN A 295 0.37 -22.16 -10.51
CA ASN A 295 -0.15 -23.34 -9.85
C ASN A 295 1.01 -24.09 -9.20
N HIS A 296 1.22 -23.87 -7.92
CA HIS A 296 2.31 -24.42 -7.14
C HIS A 296 2.35 -25.98 -7.17
N PHE A 297 1.19 -26.66 -7.20
CA PHE A 297 1.16 -28.12 -7.28
C PHE A 297 1.64 -28.69 -8.61
N ARG A 298 1.61 -27.88 -9.69
CA ARG A 298 2.02 -28.29 -11.04
C ARG A 298 3.29 -27.60 -11.50
N GLY A 299 3.70 -26.51 -10.83
CA GLY A 299 4.77 -25.65 -11.30
C GLY A 299 4.44 -24.98 -12.63
N GLU A 300 3.17 -24.71 -12.89
CA GLU A 300 2.69 -24.14 -14.16
C GLU A 300 2.25 -22.69 -13.97
N PHE A 301 2.84 -21.78 -14.74
CA PHE A 301 2.38 -20.41 -14.85
C PHE A 301 1.20 -20.29 -15.81
N TYR A 302 0.21 -19.48 -15.46
CA TYR A 302 -0.95 -19.22 -16.31
C TYR A 302 -1.37 -17.74 -16.21
N PRO A 303 -1.87 -17.13 -17.32
CA PRO A 303 -2.41 -15.78 -17.26
C PRO A 303 -3.72 -15.78 -16.46
N HIS A 304 -3.85 -14.80 -15.57
CA HIS A 304 -5.04 -14.57 -14.76
C HIS A 304 -5.44 -13.10 -14.81
N VAL A 305 -6.74 -12.83 -14.86
CA VAL A 305 -7.28 -11.49 -15.00
C VAL A 305 -8.45 -11.33 -14.04
N ASP A 306 -8.31 -10.41 -13.09
CA ASP A 306 -9.39 -9.96 -12.21
C ASP A 306 -9.95 -8.63 -12.72
N THR A 307 -11.28 -8.52 -12.80
CA THR A 307 -11.92 -7.25 -13.15
C THR A 307 -11.90 -6.31 -11.94
N LEU A 308 -11.26 -5.15 -12.08
CA LEU A 308 -11.27 -4.07 -11.10
C LEU A 308 -12.40 -3.08 -11.37
N SER A 309 -12.60 -2.71 -12.64
CA SER A 309 -13.68 -1.80 -13.04
C SER A 309 -14.16 -2.07 -14.46
N ILE A 310 -15.46 -1.90 -14.70
CA ILE A 310 -16.05 -1.91 -16.03
C ILE A 310 -16.18 -0.48 -16.52
N VAL A 311 -15.56 -0.16 -17.67
CA VAL A 311 -15.61 1.18 -18.26
C VAL A 311 -16.49 1.15 -19.51
N THR A 312 -17.56 1.93 -19.53
CA THR A 312 -18.41 2.13 -20.71
C THR A 312 -18.02 3.40 -21.43
N VAL A 313 -17.45 3.26 -22.63
CA VAL A 313 -17.04 4.39 -23.47
C VAL A 313 -18.17 4.70 -24.46
N SER A 314 -18.73 5.90 -24.37
CA SER A 314 -19.79 6.35 -25.28
C SER A 314 -19.23 6.82 -26.63
N THR A 315 -20.13 6.96 -27.65
CA THR A 315 -19.77 7.52 -28.96
C THR A 315 -19.71 9.06 -28.95
N GLU A 316 -20.05 9.70 -27.82
CA GLU A 316 -19.92 11.14 -27.65
C GLU A 316 -18.45 11.52 -27.57
N THR A 317 -18.00 12.44 -28.39
CA THR A 317 -16.61 12.91 -28.36
C THR A 317 -16.38 13.83 -27.19
N ALA A 318 -15.28 13.61 -26.48
CA ALA A 318 -14.87 14.47 -25.36
C ALA A 318 -14.45 15.86 -25.85
N ALA A 319 -14.80 16.89 -25.07
CA ALA A 319 -14.46 18.28 -25.34
C ALA A 319 -14.02 19.00 -24.05
N PRO A 320 -13.04 19.93 -24.14
CA PRO A 320 -12.31 20.35 -25.33
C PRO A 320 -11.34 19.29 -25.85
N GLY A 321 -10.94 19.35 -27.13
CA GLY A 321 -9.91 18.46 -27.65
C GLY A 321 -8.55 18.71 -27.02
N ILE A 322 -7.98 17.75 -26.32
CA ILE A 322 -6.66 17.83 -25.65
C ILE A 322 -5.67 16.77 -26.15
N SER A 323 -5.93 16.16 -27.32
CA SER A 323 -5.10 15.12 -27.91
C SER A 323 -3.63 15.49 -27.97
N ASP A 324 -3.31 16.66 -28.51
CA ASP A 324 -1.92 17.09 -28.70
C ASP A 324 -1.16 17.15 -27.37
N SER A 325 -1.83 17.64 -26.32
CA SER A 325 -1.26 17.66 -24.97
C SER A 325 -1.09 16.27 -24.39
N PHE A 326 -2.04 15.35 -24.64
CA PHE A 326 -1.95 13.98 -24.17
C PHE A 326 -0.80 13.22 -24.82
N TYR A 327 -0.63 13.35 -26.18
CA TYR A 327 0.42 12.65 -26.90
C TYR A 327 1.82 13.27 -26.71
N SER A 328 1.91 14.44 -26.09
CA SER A 328 3.19 15.06 -25.72
C SER A 328 3.63 14.54 -24.34
N LEU A 329 4.83 13.94 -24.26
CA LEU A 329 5.46 13.58 -22.99
C LEU A 329 6.18 14.80 -22.43
N ARG A 330 5.77 15.27 -21.27
CA ARG A 330 6.37 16.41 -20.59
C ARG A 330 7.68 16.00 -19.93
N VAL A 331 8.64 16.93 -19.94
CA VAL A 331 9.82 16.92 -19.08
C VAL A 331 9.59 17.97 -18.00
N HIS A 332 9.84 17.60 -16.75
CA HIS A 332 9.62 18.48 -15.60
C HIS A 332 10.97 19.07 -15.15
N ASP A 333 11.36 20.18 -15.77
CA ASP A 333 12.65 20.86 -15.51
C ASP A 333 12.81 21.22 -14.04
N GLU A 334 11.73 21.57 -13.34
CA GLU A 334 11.75 21.86 -11.91
C GLU A 334 12.06 20.63 -11.06
N ILE A 335 11.58 19.44 -11.45
CA ILE A 335 11.93 18.18 -10.77
C ILE A 335 13.38 17.81 -11.07
N ALA A 336 13.81 17.93 -12.33
CA ALA A 336 15.21 17.69 -12.70
C ALA A 336 16.17 18.63 -11.93
N ALA A 337 15.81 19.91 -11.76
CA ALA A 337 16.57 20.87 -10.96
C ALA A 337 16.59 20.53 -9.46
N GLU A 338 15.45 20.07 -8.90
CA GLU A 338 15.36 19.60 -7.52
C GLU A 338 16.28 18.39 -7.29
N LEU A 339 16.35 17.47 -8.26
CA LEU A 339 17.13 16.23 -8.16
C LEU A 339 18.62 16.41 -8.48
N GLU A 340 19.04 17.53 -9.07
CA GLU A 340 20.44 17.78 -9.46
C GLU A 340 21.46 17.63 -8.31
N PRO A 341 21.18 18.09 -7.05
CA PRO A 341 22.08 17.89 -5.92
C PRO A 341 22.31 16.42 -5.55
N TYR A 342 21.37 15.53 -5.89
CA TYR A 342 21.41 14.11 -5.52
C TYR A 342 22.13 13.26 -6.57
N ARG A 343 22.26 13.73 -7.84
CA ARG A 343 22.89 12.96 -8.94
C ARG A 343 24.30 12.46 -8.66
N PRO A 344 25.20 13.22 -7.99
CA PRO A 344 26.53 12.71 -7.65
C PRO A 344 26.52 11.50 -6.70
N HIS A 345 25.39 11.28 -6.01
CA HIS A 345 25.25 10.22 -5.00
C HIS A 345 24.55 8.96 -5.52
N LEU A 346 23.99 8.99 -6.73
CA LEU A 346 23.19 7.87 -7.27
C LEU A 346 24.02 6.59 -7.46
N ASN A 347 25.27 6.71 -7.90
CA ASN A 347 26.13 5.59 -8.27
C ASN A 347 27.22 5.26 -7.24
N ARG A 348 27.16 5.85 -6.04
CA ARG A 348 28.11 5.48 -4.97
C ARG A 348 27.75 4.12 -4.37
N GLU A 349 28.70 3.48 -3.69
CA GLU A 349 28.44 2.28 -2.91
C GLU A 349 27.40 2.57 -1.79
N PRO A 350 26.61 1.58 -1.37
CA PRO A 350 25.69 1.73 -0.27
C PRO A 350 26.43 2.00 1.04
N ASP A 351 25.82 2.81 1.91
CA ASP A 351 26.31 3.05 3.26
C ASP A 351 25.85 1.93 4.21
N TYR A 352 24.69 1.32 3.90
CA TYR A 352 24.07 0.24 4.67
C TYR A 352 23.50 -0.82 3.74
N GLU A 353 23.57 -2.09 4.15
CA GLU A 353 23.00 -3.21 3.41
C GLU A 353 22.03 -4.00 4.32
N LEU A 354 20.79 -4.15 3.87
CA LEU A 354 19.78 -5.00 4.50
C LEU A 354 19.54 -6.27 3.68
N GLU A 355 19.31 -7.36 4.36
CA GLU A 355 18.81 -8.61 3.79
C GLU A 355 17.40 -8.88 4.31
N ALA A 356 16.44 -9.05 3.40
CA ALA A 356 15.10 -9.49 3.71
C ALA A 356 15.04 -11.02 3.68
N THR A 357 14.58 -11.64 4.79
CA THR A 357 14.49 -13.09 4.93
C THR A 357 13.41 -13.47 5.95
N VAL A 358 13.18 -14.78 6.17
CA VAL A 358 12.20 -15.28 7.13
C VAL A 358 12.76 -16.40 7.99
N ARG A 359 12.42 -16.39 9.26
CA ARG A 359 12.64 -17.48 10.20
C ARG A 359 11.32 -18.15 10.55
N VAL A 360 11.27 -19.46 10.48
CA VAL A 360 10.08 -20.24 10.84
C VAL A 360 10.42 -21.25 11.93
N GLN A 361 9.46 -21.47 12.83
CA GLN A 361 9.58 -22.47 13.88
C GLN A 361 8.21 -23.13 14.14
N ASP A 362 8.23 -24.42 14.42
CA ASP A 362 7.03 -25.18 14.82
C ASP A 362 5.83 -25.05 13.86
N LEU A 363 6.10 -24.81 12.55
CA LEU A 363 5.04 -24.80 11.54
C LEU A 363 4.36 -26.17 11.43
N PRO A 364 3.04 -26.22 11.18
CA PRO A 364 2.35 -27.47 10.92
C PRO A 364 3.02 -28.27 9.79
N THR A 365 3.23 -29.57 10.01
CA THR A 365 3.90 -30.47 9.04
C THR A 365 3.36 -30.36 7.61
N PRO A 366 2.03 -30.19 7.37
CA PRO A 366 1.51 -30.03 6.02
C PRO A 366 2.04 -28.79 5.31
N ILE A 367 2.28 -27.69 6.05
CA ILE A 367 2.87 -26.45 5.49
C ILE A 367 4.33 -26.70 5.10
N VAL A 368 5.12 -27.27 6.02
CA VAL A 368 6.53 -27.59 5.77
C VAL A 368 6.69 -28.47 4.54
N LEU A 369 5.89 -29.55 4.43
CA LEU A 369 5.93 -30.45 3.28
C LEU A 369 5.51 -29.76 1.96
N ALA A 370 4.56 -28.84 2.01
CA ALA A 370 4.15 -28.11 0.83
C ALA A 370 5.25 -27.13 0.39
N MET A 371 5.86 -26.42 1.34
CA MET A 371 6.97 -25.51 1.05
C MET A 371 8.20 -26.26 0.52
N GLU A 372 8.56 -27.42 1.07
CA GLU A 372 9.63 -28.27 0.54
C GLU A 372 9.34 -28.76 -0.89
N ALA A 373 8.07 -29.01 -1.22
CA ALA A 373 7.68 -29.43 -2.58
C ALA A 373 7.71 -28.23 -3.56
N ASP A 374 7.55 -27.02 -3.07
CA ASP A 374 7.42 -25.79 -3.86
C ASP A 374 8.75 -25.08 -4.13
N THR A 375 9.84 -25.46 -3.49
CA THR A 375 11.17 -24.83 -3.56
C THR A 375 11.76 -24.68 -4.97
N LEU A 376 11.12 -25.22 -6.01
CA LEU A 376 11.59 -25.15 -7.39
C LEU A 376 11.01 -23.97 -8.19
N PHE A 377 10.00 -23.28 -7.68
CA PHE A 377 9.23 -22.29 -8.44
C PHE A 377 8.82 -21.07 -7.60
N PHE A 378 9.80 -20.24 -7.19
CA PHE A 378 9.50 -18.95 -6.59
C PHE A 378 9.45 -17.88 -7.68
N PRO A 379 8.29 -17.26 -7.95
CA PRO A 379 8.23 -16.14 -8.87
C PRO A 379 8.88 -14.90 -8.23
N PRO A 380 9.47 -14.00 -9.03
CA PRO A 380 9.99 -12.74 -8.52
C PRO A 380 8.92 -11.90 -7.79
N MET A 381 7.67 -12.10 -8.17
CA MET A 381 6.50 -11.41 -7.64
C MET A 381 5.42 -12.42 -7.28
N GLU A 382 5.01 -12.46 -6.03
CA GLU A 382 3.82 -13.23 -5.61
C GLU A 382 2.57 -12.39 -5.91
N TRP A 383 1.75 -12.88 -6.84
CA TRP A 383 0.58 -12.16 -7.30
C TRP A 383 -0.72 -12.58 -6.61
N ASN A 384 -0.78 -13.80 -6.11
CA ASN A 384 -1.95 -14.36 -5.46
C ASN A 384 -1.58 -15.56 -4.57
N ASP A 385 -2.39 -15.85 -3.57
CA ASP A 385 -2.25 -17.07 -2.77
C ASP A 385 -3.11 -18.20 -3.36
N ALA A 386 -2.45 -19.26 -3.84
CA ALA A 386 -3.13 -20.45 -4.34
C ALA A 386 -3.56 -21.43 -3.21
N MET A 387 -3.12 -21.19 -1.99
CA MET A 387 -3.31 -22.10 -0.84
C MET A 387 -3.78 -21.40 0.44
N PRO A 388 -4.79 -20.51 0.41
CA PRO A 388 -5.16 -19.66 1.54
C PRO A 388 -5.55 -20.45 2.80
N VAL A 389 -6.13 -21.65 2.64
CA VAL A 389 -6.49 -22.51 3.79
C VAL A 389 -5.25 -23.06 4.50
N MET A 390 -4.15 -23.31 3.77
CA MET A 390 -2.88 -23.71 4.40
C MET A 390 -2.20 -22.52 5.05
N ASN A 391 -2.15 -21.40 4.34
CA ASN A 391 -1.55 -20.17 4.81
C ASN A 391 -2.26 -19.65 6.10
N TRP A 392 -3.56 -19.87 6.23
CA TRP A 392 -4.32 -19.61 7.46
C TRP A 392 -3.67 -20.17 8.73
N LEU A 393 -2.95 -21.30 8.63
CA LEU A 393 -2.30 -21.99 9.75
C LEU A 393 -0.91 -21.42 10.10
N SER A 394 -0.32 -20.58 9.24
CA SER A 394 0.92 -19.86 9.56
C SER A 394 0.60 -18.61 10.38
N THR A 395 1.21 -18.49 11.56
CA THR A 395 0.90 -17.40 12.49
C THR A 395 2.16 -16.62 12.87
N GLY A 396 1.99 -15.39 13.36
CA GLY A 396 3.09 -14.59 13.87
C GLY A 396 3.84 -15.19 15.05
N ASP A 397 3.28 -16.20 15.73
CA ASP A 397 4.00 -16.98 16.76
C ASP A 397 5.01 -17.98 16.16
N GLN A 398 4.83 -18.35 14.90
CA GLN A 398 5.62 -19.37 14.20
C GLN A 398 6.51 -18.79 13.11
N VAL A 399 6.16 -17.62 12.61
CA VAL A 399 6.82 -16.92 11.50
C VAL A 399 7.37 -15.60 12.01
N THR A 400 8.65 -15.35 11.78
CA THR A 400 9.29 -14.06 12.03
C THR A 400 9.93 -13.59 10.74
N TRP A 401 9.41 -12.54 10.16
CA TRP A 401 10.03 -11.86 9.05
C TRP A 401 11.17 -10.97 9.53
N ILE A 402 12.28 -10.95 8.78
CA ILE A 402 13.54 -10.39 9.22
C ILE A 402 14.09 -9.40 8.18
N LEU A 403 14.39 -8.21 8.68
CA LEU A 403 15.33 -7.29 8.07
C LEU A 403 16.66 -7.45 8.82
N LYS A 404 17.72 -7.86 8.14
CA LYS A 404 19.01 -8.09 8.73
C LYS A 404 20.03 -7.10 8.19
N ASP A 405 20.65 -6.36 9.08
CA ASP A 405 21.83 -5.56 8.75
C ASP A 405 23.01 -6.50 8.46
N ARG A 406 23.54 -6.45 7.24
CA ARG A 406 24.56 -7.39 6.78
C ARG A 406 25.95 -7.13 7.38
N ASP A 407 26.20 -5.88 7.79
CA ASP A 407 27.49 -5.51 8.37
C ASP A 407 27.59 -5.91 9.84
N THR A 408 26.54 -5.67 10.61
CA THR A 408 26.50 -5.93 12.06
C THR A 408 25.93 -7.30 12.40
N GLY A 409 25.07 -7.84 11.52
CA GLY A 409 24.29 -9.04 11.77
C GLY A 409 23.08 -8.83 12.68
N ALA A 410 22.78 -7.57 13.07
CA ALA A 410 21.60 -7.22 13.84
C ALA A 410 20.32 -7.46 13.03
N GLU A 411 19.24 -7.83 13.71
CA GLU A 411 17.95 -8.19 13.08
C GLU A 411 16.83 -7.35 13.67
N ASN A 412 15.96 -6.81 12.81
CA ASN A 412 14.75 -6.08 13.21
C ASN A 412 15.06 -4.99 14.26
N ASN A 413 14.39 -4.98 15.39
CA ASN A 413 14.57 -3.96 16.46
C ASN A 413 15.95 -3.98 17.15
N ASP A 414 16.82 -4.94 16.84
CA ASP A 414 18.24 -4.91 17.29
C ASP A 414 19.12 -4.05 16.38
N ILE A 415 18.60 -3.57 15.23
CA ILE A 415 19.27 -2.63 14.34
C ILE A 415 19.27 -1.24 14.98
N ASP A 416 20.42 -0.62 15.15
CA ASP A 416 20.60 0.71 15.76
C ASP A 416 21.21 1.68 14.74
N TRP A 417 20.35 2.28 13.91
CA TRP A 417 20.76 3.28 12.93
C TRP A 417 20.47 4.69 13.42
N ASN A 418 21.50 5.53 13.37
CA ASN A 418 21.44 6.91 13.85
C ASN A 418 21.98 7.86 12.78
N PHE A 419 21.14 8.80 12.36
CA PHE A 419 21.43 9.78 11.32
C PHE A 419 21.26 11.21 11.86
N LYS A 420 21.60 12.19 11.02
CA LYS A 420 21.36 13.61 11.27
C LYS A 420 20.59 14.24 10.13
N VAL A 421 19.83 15.26 10.44
CA VAL A 421 19.18 16.08 9.39
C VAL A 421 20.22 16.62 8.42
N GLY A 422 20.01 16.35 7.13
CA GLY A 422 20.92 16.68 6.01
C GLY A 422 21.77 15.53 5.54
N ASP A 423 21.79 14.40 6.24
CA ASP A 423 22.48 13.20 5.74
C ASP A 423 21.77 12.66 4.49
N LEU A 424 22.58 12.28 3.50
CA LEU A 424 22.14 11.51 2.33
C LEU A 424 22.65 10.09 2.52
N VAL A 425 21.75 9.15 2.72
CA VAL A 425 22.09 7.77 3.07
C VAL A 425 21.70 6.85 1.92
N LYS A 426 22.64 6.06 1.43
CA LYS A 426 22.36 5.04 0.43
C LYS A 426 22.20 3.68 1.10
N ILE A 427 21.03 3.09 0.94
CA ILE A 427 20.67 1.79 1.53
C ILE A 427 20.46 0.80 0.38
N ARG A 428 21.12 -0.34 0.44
CA ARG A 428 20.84 -1.50 -0.41
C ARG A 428 19.98 -2.48 0.34
N ILE A 429 18.91 -2.94 -0.30
CA ILE A 429 18.02 -3.98 0.24
C ILE A 429 18.10 -5.16 -0.71
N PHE A 430 18.59 -6.29 -0.22
CA PHE A 430 18.64 -7.56 -0.93
C PHE A 430 17.53 -8.48 -0.43
N ASN A 431 16.66 -8.91 -1.32
CA ASN A 431 15.61 -9.87 -1.00
C ASN A 431 16.11 -11.29 -1.29
N SER A 432 16.41 -12.02 -0.23
CA SER A 432 17.07 -13.31 -0.32
C SER A 432 16.18 -14.39 -0.94
N PRO A 433 16.59 -14.99 -2.08
CA PRO A 433 15.83 -16.10 -2.67
C PRO A 433 16.05 -17.43 -1.92
N ASP A 434 17.01 -17.46 -0.99
CA ASP A 434 17.38 -18.66 -0.21
C ASP A 434 16.59 -18.75 1.12
N SER A 435 15.64 -17.84 1.34
CA SER A 435 14.78 -17.89 2.52
C SER A 435 13.78 -19.07 2.44
N PHE A 436 13.22 -19.49 3.58
CA PHE A 436 12.29 -20.63 3.66
C PHE A 436 11.07 -20.44 2.72
N HIS A 437 10.59 -19.22 2.60
CA HIS A 437 9.54 -18.82 1.66
C HIS A 437 9.86 -17.39 1.17
N PRO A 438 10.60 -17.25 0.08
CA PRO A 438 10.94 -15.93 -0.44
C PRO A 438 9.69 -15.27 -1.05
N MET A 439 9.44 -14.01 -0.66
CA MET A 439 8.37 -13.18 -1.17
C MET A 439 8.88 -11.80 -1.57
N ASN A 440 8.17 -11.11 -2.43
CA ASN A 440 8.41 -9.70 -2.69
C ASN A 440 8.00 -8.84 -1.47
N HIS A 441 8.76 -7.78 -1.22
CA HIS A 441 8.52 -6.88 -0.09
C HIS A 441 8.39 -5.44 -0.53
N PRO A 442 7.21 -4.78 -0.37
CA PRO A 442 7.12 -3.33 -0.43
C PRO A 442 7.77 -2.73 0.83
N ILE A 443 8.88 -2.04 0.66
CA ILE A 443 9.62 -1.41 1.78
C ILE A 443 9.19 0.04 1.90
N HIS A 444 8.76 0.42 3.09
CA HIS A 444 8.34 1.76 3.46
C HIS A 444 9.28 2.37 4.48
N ILE A 445 9.52 3.69 4.36
CA ILE A 445 10.31 4.48 5.29
C ILE A 445 9.47 5.66 5.77
N HIS A 446 9.17 5.69 7.06
CA HIS A 446 8.41 6.76 7.69
C HIS A 446 9.14 8.09 7.70
N GLY A 447 8.40 9.17 7.58
CA GLY A 447 8.84 10.54 7.79
C GLY A 447 9.95 11.04 6.86
N GLN A 448 10.45 10.19 5.98
CA GLN A 448 11.50 10.51 5.00
C GLN A 448 10.99 10.23 3.58
N ARG A 449 11.75 10.69 2.58
CA ARG A 449 11.54 10.33 1.18
C ARG A 449 12.83 9.78 0.59
N PHE A 450 12.70 8.97 -0.44
CA PHE A 450 13.86 8.38 -1.11
C PHE A 450 13.71 8.31 -2.62
N LEU A 451 14.84 8.15 -3.29
CA LEU A 451 14.92 7.82 -4.71
C LEU A 451 15.33 6.35 -4.84
N VAL A 452 14.59 5.59 -5.67
CA VAL A 452 15.10 4.28 -6.13
C VAL A 452 16.14 4.56 -7.19
N THR A 453 17.42 4.32 -6.86
CA THR A 453 18.55 4.67 -7.74
C THR A 453 18.90 3.56 -8.71
N SER A 454 18.75 2.31 -8.28
CA SER A 454 18.98 1.12 -9.12
C SER A 454 18.18 -0.08 -8.65
N MET A 455 17.92 -1.01 -9.59
CA MET A 455 17.41 -2.35 -9.33
C MET A 455 18.35 -3.34 -10.04
N ASP A 456 18.90 -4.32 -9.29
CA ASP A 456 19.86 -5.31 -9.77
C ASP A 456 21.08 -4.70 -10.50
N GLY A 457 21.52 -3.54 -10.03
CA GLY A 457 22.60 -2.76 -10.61
C GLY A 457 22.22 -2.00 -11.89
N ALA A 458 20.99 -2.12 -12.37
CA ALA A 458 20.48 -1.31 -13.47
C ALA A 458 20.02 0.06 -12.93
N GLU A 459 20.68 1.12 -13.39
CA GLU A 459 20.38 2.50 -12.98
C GLU A 459 18.98 2.93 -13.39
N ASN A 460 18.23 3.56 -12.47
CA ASN A 460 16.93 4.15 -12.76
C ASN A 460 17.09 5.44 -13.58
N GLN A 461 16.54 5.46 -14.78
CA GLN A 461 16.66 6.55 -15.75
C GLN A 461 15.55 7.59 -15.65
N ASN A 462 14.59 7.42 -14.74
CA ASN A 462 13.45 8.34 -14.59
C ASN A 462 13.06 8.42 -13.11
N LEU A 463 13.69 9.32 -12.39
CA LEU A 463 13.57 9.41 -10.94
C LEU A 463 12.26 10.06 -10.51
N VAL A 464 11.80 9.66 -9.34
CA VAL A 464 10.68 10.26 -8.61
C VAL A 464 10.91 10.02 -7.12
N TRP A 465 10.51 10.97 -6.29
CA TRP A 465 10.49 10.77 -4.85
C TRP A 465 9.43 9.74 -4.45
N LYS A 466 9.81 8.80 -3.64
CA LYS A 466 8.96 7.74 -3.10
C LYS A 466 9.11 7.65 -1.58
N ASP A 467 8.15 7.00 -0.96
CA ASP A 467 8.20 6.56 0.42
C ASP A 467 8.05 5.03 0.55
N THR A 468 7.56 4.37 -0.50
CA THR A 468 7.36 2.92 -0.56
C THR A 468 7.86 2.38 -1.90
N ALA A 469 8.60 1.27 -1.89
CA ALA A 469 9.05 0.62 -3.13
C ALA A 469 9.16 -0.89 -2.97
N ILE A 470 8.73 -1.62 -4.00
CA ILE A 470 8.75 -3.09 -3.99
C ILE A 470 10.13 -3.64 -4.32
N VAL A 471 10.57 -4.64 -3.54
CA VAL A 471 11.78 -5.44 -3.79
C VAL A 471 11.36 -6.85 -4.19
N PRO A 472 11.49 -7.21 -5.49
CA PRO A 472 11.19 -8.56 -5.96
C PRO A 472 12.11 -9.61 -5.34
N VAL A 473 11.65 -10.88 -5.34
CA VAL A 473 12.48 -12.01 -4.90
C VAL A 473 13.77 -12.12 -5.72
N GLY A 474 14.88 -12.28 -5.03
CA GLY A 474 16.21 -12.42 -5.65
C GLY A 474 16.82 -11.11 -6.14
N SER A 475 16.13 -9.98 -5.96
CA SER A 475 16.60 -8.67 -6.43
C SER A 475 17.28 -7.86 -5.33
N SER A 476 18.14 -6.94 -5.77
CA SER A 476 18.76 -5.89 -4.94
C SER A 476 18.27 -4.54 -5.38
N MET A 477 17.73 -3.76 -4.47
CA MET A 477 17.27 -2.39 -4.69
C MET A 477 18.14 -1.41 -3.92
N ASP A 478 18.65 -0.38 -4.60
CA ASP A 478 19.38 0.71 -3.97
C ASP A 478 18.47 1.93 -3.80
N LEU A 479 18.36 2.40 -2.57
CA LEU A 479 17.63 3.62 -2.19
C LEU A 479 18.62 4.73 -1.81
N LEU A 480 18.38 5.95 -2.27
CA LEU A 480 19.04 7.16 -1.74
C LEU A 480 18.02 7.92 -0.90
N VAL A 481 18.17 7.88 0.41
CA VAL A 481 17.26 8.49 1.39
C VAL A 481 17.78 9.87 1.79
N GLU A 482 16.90 10.87 1.74
CA GLU A 482 17.16 12.20 2.29
C GLU A 482 16.67 12.22 3.75
N MET A 483 17.60 12.24 4.71
CA MET A 483 17.27 12.37 6.13
C MET A 483 16.93 13.82 6.44
N SER A 484 15.71 14.24 6.12
CA SER A 484 15.28 15.63 6.19
C SER A 484 14.38 15.95 7.38
N ASN A 485 13.79 14.93 8.01
CA ASN A 485 12.81 15.08 9.07
C ASN A 485 13.34 14.46 10.38
N PRO A 486 13.55 15.27 11.44
CA PRO A 486 14.08 14.76 12.72
C PRO A 486 13.03 13.92 13.47
N GLY A 487 13.49 12.92 14.22
CA GLY A 487 12.63 12.07 15.04
C GLY A 487 13.08 10.62 15.09
N GLU A 488 12.27 9.77 15.69
CA GLU A 488 12.39 8.33 15.66
C GLU A 488 11.36 7.78 14.65
N TRP A 489 11.84 7.09 13.61
CA TRP A 489 11.06 6.68 12.45
C TRP A 489 11.16 5.19 12.21
N MET A 490 10.14 4.59 11.60
CA MET A 490 10.16 3.18 11.22
C MET A 490 10.62 2.97 9.78
N LEU A 491 11.28 1.83 9.56
CA LEU A 491 11.46 1.19 8.26
C LEU A 491 10.87 -0.22 8.35
N HIS A 492 9.96 -0.56 7.44
CA HIS A 492 9.28 -1.84 7.48
C HIS A 492 8.81 -2.33 6.10
N CYS A 493 8.46 -3.61 6.02
CA CYS A 493 7.69 -4.16 4.91
C CYS A 493 6.22 -3.77 5.06
N HIS A 494 5.57 -3.37 3.98
CA HIS A 494 4.16 -2.96 4.00
C HIS A 494 3.18 -4.09 3.63
N ILE A 495 3.61 -5.35 3.62
CA ILE A 495 2.68 -6.47 3.76
C ILE A 495 2.31 -6.51 5.24
N ALA A 496 1.02 -6.28 5.55
CA ALA A 496 0.55 -6.07 6.92
C ALA A 496 0.85 -7.26 7.84
N GLU A 497 0.73 -8.49 7.32
CA GLU A 497 1.06 -9.72 8.04
C GLU A 497 2.57 -9.85 8.29
N HIS A 498 3.43 -9.38 7.36
CA HIS A 498 4.89 -9.40 7.55
C HIS A 498 5.33 -8.37 8.58
N LEU A 499 4.76 -7.16 8.54
CA LEU A 499 4.99 -6.14 9.56
C LEU A 499 4.59 -6.67 10.94
N SER A 500 3.36 -7.17 11.07
CA SER A 500 2.85 -7.74 12.33
C SER A 500 3.60 -9.01 12.77
N ALA A 501 4.34 -9.68 11.87
CA ALA A 501 5.25 -10.78 12.16
C ALA A 501 6.72 -10.34 12.30
N GLY A 502 6.99 -9.05 12.49
CA GLY A 502 8.28 -8.51 12.95
C GLY A 502 9.16 -7.85 11.90
N MET A 503 8.76 -7.73 10.62
CA MET A 503 9.60 -7.16 9.54
C MET A 503 9.69 -5.64 9.63
N MET A 504 10.31 -5.13 10.69
CA MET A 504 10.44 -3.70 10.98
C MET A 504 11.61 -3.41 11.92
N PHE A 505 12.07 -2.16 11.91
CA PHE A 505 12.90 -1.57 12.94
C PHE A 505 12.73 -0.05 12.97
N SER A 506 13.10 0.58 14.09
CA SER A 506 13.15 2.03 14.22
C SER A 506 14.57 2.56 14.05
N PHE A 507 14.69 3.76 13.48
CA PHE A 507 15.93 4.51 13.36
C PHE A 507 15.74 5.95 13.80
N THR A 508 16.82 6.62 14.21
CA THR A 508 16.77 8.00 14.70
C THR A 508 17.39 8.96 13.70
N VAL A 509 16.72 10.09 13.45
CA VAL A 509 17.25 11.24 12.74
C VAL A 509 17.36 12.40 13.75
N GLN A 510 18.59 12.77 14.12
CA GLN A 510 18.85 13.85 15.09
C GLN A 510 18.64 15.21 14.42
N GLY A 511 17.93 16.12 15.10
CA GLY A 511 17.85 17.53 14.68
C GLY A 511 19.23 18.20 14.65
N GLN A 512 19.30 19.36 13.96
CA GLN A 512 20.53 20.17 13.92
C GLN A 512 20.82 20.83 15.26
#